data_763212041de8375ce043fcb536b968a6
#
_entry.id   763212041de8375ce043fcb536b968a6
#
_cell.length_a   1.000
_cell.length_b   1.000
_cell.length_c   1.000
_cell.angle_alpha   90.00
_cell.angle_beta   90.00
_cell.angle_gamma   90.00
#
_symmetry.space_group_name_H-M   'P 1'
#
loop_
_entity.id
_entity.type
_entity.pdbx_description
1 polymer ?
#
loop_
_entity_poly.entity_id
_entity_poly.type
_entity_poly.pdbx_seq_one_letter_code
_entity_poly.pdbx_strand_id
1 'polypeptide(L)'
;MGKDLDITELFGIDYNDAEIKEMSPIRLAYIGDAVYELFVRYYIAKEPLKAHELQKLSTKYVSAYAQRDAFEKIKDELTEDELYVFKRARNHKSHKAPKNTDNSAYKVSTGFEALIAYLFLKKEYTRLLDLVKLCLED
;
A
#
# COMPACT_ATOMS: atom_id res chain seq x y z
N MET A 1 -21.28 16.75 15.60
CA MET A 1 -20.74 15.55 14.99
C MET A 1 -19.86 15.87 13.82
N GLY A 2 -18.63 15.40 13.82
CA GLY A 2 -17.73 15.59 12.69
C GLY A 2 -18.13 14.76 11.49
N LYS A 3 -17.87 15.26 10.31
CA LYS A 3 -17.95 14.46 9.10
C LYS A 3 -16.74 13.56 8.99
N ASP A 4 -16.91 12.38 8.42
CA ASP A 4 -15.77 11.59 8.04
C ASP A 4 -14.95 12.35 7.01
N LEU A 5 -13.64 12.29 7.14
CA LEU A 5 -12.75 12.91 6.17
C LEU A 5 -12.84 12.16 4.85
N ASP A 6 -13.22 12.86 3.80
CA ASP A 6 -13.34 12.29 2.47
C ASP A 6 -12.53 13.14 1.49
N ILE A 7 -11.44 12.58 1.02
CA ILE A 7 -10.53 13.28 0.11
C ILE A 7 -11.20 13.62 -1.23
N THR A 8 -12.23 12.88 -1.61
CA THR A 8 -12.95 13.18 -2.86
C THR A 8 -13.67 14.52 -2.81
N GLU A 9 -14.13 14.93 -1.63
CA GLU A 9 -14.79 16.23 -1.46
C GLU A 9 -13.82 17.39 -1.69
N LEU A 10 -12.54 17.17 -1.39
CA LEU A 10 -11.53 18.23 -1.52
C LEU A 10 -11.30 18.64 -2.97
N PHE A 11 -11.25 17.66 -3.88
CA PHE A 11 -10.91 17.90 -5.27
C PHE A 11 -12.06 17.65 -6.25
N GLY A 12 -13.21 17.16 -5.76
CA GLY A 12 -14.30 16.78 -6.64
C GLY A 12 -13.98 15.57 -7.53
N ILE A 13 -13.00 14.77 -7.13
CA ILE A 13 -12.58 13.58 -7.87
C ILE A 13 -13.05 12.35 -7.10
N ASP A 14 -13.85 11.53 -7.77
CA ASP A 14 -14.34 10.29 -7.19
C ASP A 14 -14.28 9.20 -8.25
N TYR A 15 -13.88 8.00 -7.83
CA TYR A 15 -13.77 6.85 -8.73
C TYR A 15 -14.80 5.81 -8.32
N ASN A 16 -15.55 5.26 -9.29
CA ASN A 16 -16.45 4.16 -8.98
C ASN A 16 -15.66 2.84 -8.88
N ASP A 17 -16.32 1.78 -8.38
CA ASP A 17 -15.65 0.51 -8.13
C ASP A 17 -15.03 -0.10 -9.40
N ALA A 18 -15.71 0.02 -10.53
CA ALA A 18 -15.19 -0.51 -11.79
C ALA A 18 -13.94 0.24 -12.24
N GLU A 19 -13.95 1.58 -12.11
CA GLU A 19 -12.80 2.40 -12.46
C GLU A 19 -11.58 2.07 -11.60
N ILE A 20 -11.81 1.87 -10.30
CA ILE A 20 -10.73 1.55 -9.37
C ILE A 20 -10.13 0.18 -9.72
N LYS A 21 -10.97 -0.82 -9.92
CA LYS A 21 -10.53 -2.18 -10.21
C LYS A 21 -9.69 -2.26 -11.48
N GLU A 22 -10.05 -1.49 -12.49
CA GLU A 22 -9.39 -1.49 -13.79
C GLU A 22 -8.34 -0.39 -13.96
N MET A 23 -8.11 0.42 -12.94
CA MET A 23 -7.06 1.45 -12.99
C MET A 23 -5.70 0.80 -13.28
N SER A 24 -4.85 1.50 -14.03
CA SER A 24 -3.50 1.01 -14.33
C SER A 24 -2.81 0.53 -13.06
N PRO A 25 -2.24 -0.70 -13.07
CA PRO A 25 -1.56 -1.23 -11.90
C PRO A 25 -0.43 -0.33 -11.36
N ILE A 26 0.31 0.30 -12.28
CA ILE A 26 1.41 1.18 -11.87
C ILE A 26 0.86 2.46 -11.23
N ARG A 27 -0.27 2.97 -11.73
CA ARG A 27 -0.93 4.13 -11.13
C ARG A 27 -1.45 3.80 -9.74
N LEU A 28 -2.05 2.63 -9.56
CA LEU A 28 -2.48 2.18 -8.25
C LEU A 28 -1.30 2.07 -7.29
N ALA A 29 -0.22 1.43 -7.73
CA ALA A 29 0.97 1.28 -6.90
C ALA A 29 1.55 2.65 -6.50
N TYR A 30 1.53 3.61 -7.41
CA TYR A 30 2.01 4.96 -7.13
C TYR A 30 1.22 5.61 -5.98
N ILE A 31 -0.09 5.48 -6.00
CA ILE A 31 -0.95 5.99 -4.93
C ILE A 31 -0.70 5.19 -3.63
N GLY A 32 -0.67 3.88 -3.75
CA GLY A 32 -0.50 3.00 -2.59
C GLY A 32 0.83 3.17 -1.88
N ASP A 33 1.89 3.49 -2.61
CA ASP A 33 3.18 3.81 -2.03
C ASP A 33 3.05 4.96 -1.03
N ALA A 34 2.40 6.04 -1.43
CA ALA A 34 2.21 7.20 -0.56
C ALA A 34 1.31 6.88 0.64
N VAL A 35 0.24 6.13 0.41
CA VAL A 35 -0.72 5.77 1.48
C VAL A 35 -0.02 4.89 2.52
N TYR A 36 0.68 3.86 2.08
CA TYR A 36 1.37 2.95 3.01
C TYR A 36 2.46 3.69 3.77
N GLU A 37 3.20 4.55 3.09
CA GLU A 37 4.26 5.33 3.73
C GLU A 37 3.70 6.26 4.80
N LEU A 38 2.53 6.86 4.57
CA LEU A 38 1.87 7.67 5.58
C LEU A 38 1.57 6.85 6.85
N PHE A 39 1.03 5.65 6.68
CA PHE A 39 0.74 4.78 7.82
C PHE A 39 2.00 4.38 8.56
N VAL A 40 3.06 4.04 7.85
CA VAL A 40 4.34 3.68 8.45
C VAL A 40 4.91 4.85 9.26
N ARG A 41 4.92 6.04 8.67
CA ARG A 41 5.44 7.23 9.35
C ARG A 41 4.62 7.57 10.58
N TYR A 42 3.30 7.47 10.49
CA TYR A 42 2.44 7.66 11.64
C TYR A 42 2.77 6.67 12.75
N TYR A 43 2.95 5.40 12.38
CA TYR A 43 3.23 4.33 13.34
C TYR A 43 4.57 4.53 14.06
N ILE A 44 5.63 4.88 13.33
CA ILE A 44 6.96 5.02 13.90
C ILE A 44 7.21 6.38 14.55
N ALA A 45 6.35 7.36 14.31
CA ALA A 45 6.53 8.72 14.87
C ALA A 45 6.49 8.74 16.40
N LYS A 46 5.96 7.70 17.02
CA LYS A 46 5.95 7.55 18.49
C LYS A 46 7.34 7.32 19.07
N GLU A 47 8.30 6.88 18.25
CA GLU A 47 9.64 6.58 18.72
C GLU A 47 10.41 7.87 19.04
N PRO A 48 11.21 7.89 20.12
CA PRO A 48 11.95 9.09 20.53
C PRO A 48 13.21 9.29 19.67
N LEU A 49 13.02 9.41 18.37
CA LEU A 49 14.10 9.51 17.39
C LEU A 49 14.04 10.86 16.67
N LYS A 50 15.19 11.30 16.17
CA LYS A 50 15.25 12.48 15.32
C LYS A 50 14.72 12.15 13.92
N ALA A 51 14.36 13.20 13.17
CA ALA A 51 13.76 13.03 11.85
C ALA A 51 14.60 12.13 10.92
N HIS A 52 15.90 12.30 10.88
CA HIS A 52 16.76 11.48 10.01
C HIS A 52 16.84 10.02 10.46
N GLU A 53 16.71 9.78 11.77
CA GLU A 53 16.67 8.43 12.32
C GLU A 53 15.33 7.76 12.00
N LEU A 54 14.24 8.55 12.04
CA LEU A 54 12.92 8.06 11.63
C LEU A 54 12.92 7.69 10.14
N GLN A 55 13.62 8.47 9.32
CA GLN A 55 13.73 8.17 7.89
C GLN A 55 14.42 6.83 7.65
N LYS A 56 15.47 6.54 8.41
CA LYS A 56 16.15 5.23 8.34
C LYS A 56 15.25 4.11 8.83
N LEU A 57 14.53 4.36 9.93
CA LEU A 57 13.62 3.35 10.47
C LEU A 57 12.50 3.02 9.48
N SER A 58 11.95 4.04 8.81
CA SER A 58 10.86 3.82 7.86
C SER A 58 11.27 2.88 6.72
N THR A 59 12.53 2.92 6.30
CA THR A 59 13.03 2.04 5.23
C THR A 59 12.87 0.56 5.58
N LYS A 60 12.94 0.22 6.86
CA LYS A 60 12.75 -1.17 7.32
C LYS A 60 11.32 -1.67 7.09
N TYR A 61 10.37 -0.76 6.85
CA TYR A 61 8.97 -1.10 6.61
C TYR A 61 8.55 -0.92 5.16
N VAL A 62 9.19 0.02 4.42
CA VAL A 62 8.74 0.38 3.07
C VAL A 62 9.62 -0.15 1.95
N SER A 63 10.73 -0.79 2.25
CA SER A 63 11.56 -1.41 1.21
C SER A 63 10.77 -2.51 0.50
N ALA A 64 11.19 -2.87 -0.71
CA ALA A 64 10.55 -3.95 -1.46
C ALA A 64 10.57 -5.27 -0.67
N TYR A 65 11.66 -5.56 0.02
CA TYR A 65 11.77 -6.77 0.83
C TYR A 65 10.83 -6.73 2.02
N ALA A 66 10.71 -5.59 2.68
CA ALA A 66 9.81 -5.44 3.82
C ALA A 66 8.34 -5.57 3.39
N GLN A 67 7.99 -5.00 2.24
CA GLN A 67 6.62 -5.10 1.73
C GLN A 67 6.29 -6.52 1.28
N ARG A 68 7.27 -7.23 0.71
CA ARG A 68 7.09 -8.66 0.40
C ARG A 68 6.80 -9.45 1.67
N ASP A 69 7.55 -9.19 2.74
CA ASP A 69 7.33 -9.88 4.02
C ASP A 69 5.98 -9.49 4.65
N ALA A 70 5.59 -8.22 4.51
CA ALA A 70 4.28 -7.75 4.96
C ALA A 70 3.15 -8.48 4.22
N PHE A 71 3.29 -8.64 2.91
CA PHE A 71 2.30 -9.36 2.11
C PHE A 71 2.14 -10.82 2.58
N GLU A 72 3.24 -11.48 2.94
CA GLU A 72 3.17 -12.86 3.45
C GLU A 72 2.28 -12.96 4.70
N LYS A 73 2.21 -11.92 5.51
CA LYS A 73 1.38 -11.90 6.72
C LYS A 73 -0.11 -11.82 6.41
N ILE A 74 -0.50 -11.30 5.26
CA ILE A 74 -1.92 -11.02 4.96
C ILE A 74 -2.47 -11.82 3.77
N LYS A 75 -1.62 -12.50 3.01
CA LYS A 75 -2.02 -13.10 1.73
C LYS A 75 -3.19 -14.08 1.86
N ASP A 76 -3.28 -14.82 2.95
CA ASP A 76 -4.32 -15.84 3.14
C ASP A 76 -5.65 -15.24 3.59
N GLU A 77 -5.67 -13.95 3.91
CA GLU A 77 -6.88 -13.26 4.35
C GLU A 77 -7.52 -12.43 3.24
N LEU A 78 -6.93 -12.42 2.04
CA LEU A 78 -7.42 -11.56 0.95
C LEU A 78 -8.66 -12.16 0.29
N THR A 79 -9.59 -11.26 -0.07
CA THR A 79 -10.75 -11.62 -0.88
C THR A 79 -10.31 -11.87 -2.33
N GLU A 80 -11.22 -12.42 -3.15
CA GLU A 80 -10.93 -12.64 -4.56
C GLU A 80 -10.61 -11.34 -5.30
N ASP A 81 -11.36 -10.27 -5.03
CA ASP A 81 -11.13 -8.98 -5.67
C ASP A 81 -9.80 -8.37 -5.24
N GLU A 82 -9.48 -8.46 -3.95
CA GLU A 82 -8.21 -7.98 -3.43
C GLU A 82 -7.04 -8.73 -4.07
N LEU A 83 -7.17 -10.03 -4.17
CA LEU A 83 -6.14 -10.87 -4.78
C LEU A 83 -5.99 -10.60 -6.27
N TYR A 84 -7.09 -10.33 -6.97
CA TYR A 84 -7.07 -9.95 -8.38
C TYR A 84 -6.24 -8.69 -8.60
N VAL A 85 -6.48 -7.66 -7.80
CA VAL A 85 -5.75 -6.39 -7.90
C VAL A 85 -4.26 -6.62 -7.63
N PHE A 86 -3.94 -7.37 -6.59
CA PHE A 86 -2.56 -7.69 -6.25
C PHE A 86 -1.86 -8.40 -7.41
N LYS A 87 -2.45 -9.48 -7.92
CA LYS A 87 -1.83 -10.30 -8.97
C LYS A 87 -1.65 -9.51 -10.27
N ARG A 88 -2.62 -8.68 -10.62
CA ARG A 88 -2.55 -7.87 -11.84
C ARG A 88 -1.35 -6.92 -11.79
N ALA A 89 -1.13 -6.30 -10.63
CA ALA A 89 0.01 -5.39 -10.45
C ALA A 89 1.33 -6.15 -10.36
N ARG A 90 1.35 -7.26 -9.60
CA ARG A 90 2.55 -8.10 -9.50
C ARG A 90 3.01 -8.59 -10.88
N ASN A 91 2.07 -8.91 -11.74
CA ASN A 91 2.35 -9.52 -13.05
C ASN A 91 2.51 -8.50 -14.17
N HIS A 92 2.51 -7.21 -13.87
CA HIS A 92 2.64 -6.16 -14.89
C HIS A 92 3.98 -6.27 -15.61
N LYS A 93 3.94 -6.27 -16.94
CA LYS A 93 5.11 -6.61 -17.77
C LYS A 93 6.20 -5.55 -17.83
N SER A 94 5.89 -4.29 -17.54
CA SER A 94 6.86 -3.20 -17.65
C SER A 94 7.70 -2.99 -16.39
N HIS A 95 7.68 -3.95 -15.46
CA HIS A 95 8.46 -3.84 -14.25
C HIS A 95 9.95 -3.87 -14.51
N LYS A 96 10.64 -2.89 -13.94
CA LYS A 96 12.10 -2.91 -13.85
C LYS A 96 12.45 -2.58 -12.42
N ALA A 97 13.03 -3.55 -11.72
CA ALA A 97 13.45 -3.34 -10.34
C ALA A 97 14.57 -2.30 -10.28
N PRO A 98 14.57 -1.48 -9.22
CA PRO A 98 15.71 -0.61 -8.96
C PRO A 98 16.99 -1.42 -8.82
N LYS A 99 18.13 -0.76 -9.06
CA LYS A 99 19.43 -1.38 -8.89
C LYS A 99 19.56 -1.97 -7.47
N ASN A 100 20.10 -3.17 -7.37
CA ASN A 100 20.31 -3.89 -6.11
C ASN A 100 19.03 -4.39 -5.43
N THR A 101 17.90 -4.38 -6.12
CA THR A 101 16.65 -4.95 -5.62
C THR A 101 16.30 -6.20 -6.44
N ASP A 102 15.94 -7.28 -5.74
CA ASP A 102 15.45 -8.50 -6.37
C ASP A 102 14.17 -8.19 -7.16
N ASN A 103 14.13 -8.59 -8.42
CA ASN A 103 12.98 -8.34 -9.28
C ASN A 103 11.70 -8.99 -8.75
N SER A 104 11.81 -10.18 -8.16
CA SER A 104 10.66 -10.87 -7.57
C SER A 104 10.10 -10.08 -6.39
N ALA A 105 10.97 -9.62 -5.50
CA ALA A 105 10.54 -8.81 -4.36
C ALA A 105 9.90 -7.50 -4.82
N TYR A 106 10.48 -6.87 -5.84
CA TYR A 106 9.94 -5.63 -6.38
C TYR A 106 8.53 -5.81 -6.96
N LYS A 107 8.29 -6.91 -7.67
CA LYS A 107 6.97 -7.22 -8.22
C LYS A 107 5.93 -7.43 -7.14
N VAL A 108 6.29 -8.14 -6.07
CA VAL A 108 5.38 -8.35 -4.94
C VAL A 108 5.09 -7.02 -4.26
N SER A 109 6.10 -6.17 -4.08
CA SER A 109 5.90 -4.86 -3.46
C SER A 109 4.97 -3.98 -4.29
N THR A 110 5.08 -4.03 -5.62
CA THR A 110 4.17 -3.29 -6.50
C THR A 110 2.73 -3.79 -6.35
N GLY A 111 2.55 -5.11 -6.29
CA GLY A 111 1.24 -5.70 -6.04
C GLY A 111 0.67 -5.29 -4.69
N PHE A 112 1.50 -5.29 -3.67
CA PHE A 112 1.11 -4.88 -2.32
C PHE A 112 0.64 -3.42 -2.30
N GLU A 113 1.42 -2.53 -2.92
CA GLU A 113 1.06 -1.11 -3.00
C GLU A 113 -0.24 -0.89 -3.77
N ALA A 114 -0.45 -1.63 -4.86
CA ALA A 114 -1.70 -1.54 -5.61
C ALA A 114 -2.90 -1.99 -4.78
N LEU A 115 -2.73 -3.02 -3.96
CA LEU A 115 -3.77 -3.48 -3.03
C LEU A 115 -4.11 -2.41 -2.01
N ILE A 116 -3.11 -1.76 -1.44
CA ILE A 116 -3.30 -0.67 -0.49
C ILE A 116 -4.10 0.47 -1.13
N ALA A 117 -3.73 0.86 -2.35
CA ALA A 117 -4.44 1.92 -3.08
C ALA A 117 -5.88 1.53 -3.38
N TYR A 118 -6.11 0.29 -3.78
CA TYR A 118 -7.44 -0.21 -4.10
C TYR A 118 -8.39 -0.04 -2.91
N LEU A 119 -7.96 -0.46 -1.73
CA LEU A 119 -8.77 -0.35 -0.53
C LEU A 119 -8.97 1.11 -0.12
N PHE A 120 -7.92 1.93 -0.26
CA PHE A 120 -8.01 3.36 0.06
C PHE A 120 -9.01 4.08 -0.87
N LEU A 121 -8.92 3.85 -2.17
CA LEU A 121 -9.79 4.50 -3.14
C LEU A 121 -11.24 4.04 -3.03
N LYS A 122 -11.46 2.79 -2.64
CA LYS A 122 -12.80 2.26 -2.38
C LYS A 122 -13.36 2.72 -1.05
N LYS A 123 -12.58 3.45 -0.27
CA LYS A 123 -12.97 3.95 1.06
C LYS A 123 -13.26 2.81 2.04
N GLU A 124 -12.65 1.66 1.82
CA GLU A 124 -12.73 0.53 2.74
C GLU A 124 -11.68 0.68 3.83
N TYR A 125 -11.82 1.74 4.61
CA TYR A 125 -10.78 2.16 5.57
C TYR A 125 -10.63 1.17 6.73
N THR A 126 -11.73 0.61 7.23
CA THR A 126 -11.65 -0.38 8.30
C THR A 126 -10.85 -1.60 7.84
N ARG A 127 -11.18 -2.11 6.65
CA ARG A 127 -10.46 -3.25 6.08
C ARG A 127 -8.99 -2.93 5.86
N LEU A 128 -8.72 -1.75 5.31
CA LEU A 128 -7.36 -1.29 5.05
C LEU A 128 -6.54 -1.22 6.35
N LEU A 129 -7.12 -0.60 7.37
CA LEU A 129 -6.42 -0.45 8.66
C LEU A 129 -6.18 -1.81 9.32
N ASP A 130 -7.12 -2.74 9.23
CA ASP A 130 -6.95 -4.07 9.78
C ASP A 130 -5.78 -4.80 9.12
N LEU A 131 -5.68 -4.72 7.78
CA LEU A 131 -4.57 -5.36 7.06
C LEU A 131 -3.23 -4.68 7.36
N VAL A 132 -3.20 -3.34 7.38
CA VAL A 132 -1.97 -2.60 7.68
C VAL A 132 -1.50 -2.91 9.10
N LYS A 133 -2.42 -3.01 10.04
CA LYS A 133 -2.07 -3.39 11.42
C LYS A 133 -1.35 -4.72 11.46
N LEU A 134 -1.86 -5.73 10.74
CA LEU A 134 -1.20 -7.02 10.65
C LEU A 134 0.20 -6.91 10.04
N CYS A 135 0.38 -6.01 9.08
CA CYS A 135 1.68 -5.82 8.44
C CYS A 135 2.71 -5.16 9.34
N LEU A 136 2.30 -4.23 10.20
CA LEU A 136 3.22 -3.43 11.01
C LEU A 136 3.48 -4.02 12.39
N GLU A 137 2.56 -4.79 12.93
CA GLU A 137 2.71 -5.38 14.25
C GLU A 137 3.27 -6.79 14.15
N ASP A 138 4.10 -7.15 15.09
CA ASP A 138 4.67 -8.49 15.17
C ASP A 138 3.73 -9.49 15.83
#